data_04d0c239ba84ac4f45d3828860f9144f
#
_entry.id   04d0c239ba84ac4f45d3828860f9144f
#
_cell.length_a   1.000
_cell.length_b   1.000
_cell.length_c   1.000
_cell.angle_alpha   90.00
_cell.angle_beta   90.00
_cell.angle_gamma   90.00
#
_symmetry.space_group_name_H-M   'P 1'
#
loop_
_entity.id
_entity.type
_entity.pdbx_description
1 polymer ?
#
loop_
_entity_poly.entity_id
_entity_poly.type
_entity_poly.pdbx_seq_one_letter_code
_entity_poly.pdbx_strand_id
1 'polypeptide(L)'
;IAETGLPVDGTVNSSHWQIRHTDADPAVRAKALESLTTAIRDTHAVGGHSVLLVVGHGKDGSEDEIWKRSIENIALAVPVAARYGIQIVIENVWNHFLYNHEGDHTQTAEKYVRYVDELNSPWVGMQFDIGNHWKYGSMGDWIRTLGRRVMKLDIKGFSRKDSKFTRISEGDIDYADVRKAL
;
A
#
# COMPACT_ATOMS: atom_id res chain seq x y z
N ILE A 1 -1.39 -25.49 -0.16
CA ILE A 1 -1.12 -25.61 -1.62
C ILE A 1 -1.27 -27.08 -2.05
N ALA A 2 -0.62 -28.03 -1.36
CA ALA A 2 -0.65 -29.44 -1.75
C ALA A 2 -2.08 -30.03 -1.80
N GLU A 3 -2.95 -29.65 -0.88
CA GLU A 3 -4.33 -30.17 -0.79
C GLU A 3 -5.35 -29.40 -1.64
N THR A 4 -5.12 -28.10 -1.86
CA THR A 4 -6.10 -27.21 -2.50
C THR A 4 -5.73 -26.80 -3.91
N GLY A 5 -4.45 -26.93 -4.29
CA GLY A 5 -3.91 -26.41 -5.55
C GLY A 5 -3.83 -24.89 -5.64
N LEU A 6 -4.19 -24.16 -4.58
CA LEU A 6 -4.19 -22.69 -4.59
C LEU A 6 -2.79 -22.16 -4.23
N PRO A 7 -2.15 -21.36 -5.10
CA PRO A 7 -0.88 -20.71 -4.77
C PRO A 7 -1.09 -19.60 -3.75
N VAL A 8 -0.06 -19.31 -2.96
CA VAL A 8 0.01 -18.06 -2.18
C VAL A 8 0.54 -16.97 -3.11
N ASP A 9 -0.24 -15.92 -3.33
CA ASP A 9 0.20 -14.79 -4.15
C ASP A 9 1.02 -13.77 -3.34
N GLY A 10 0.60 -13.48 -2.12
CA GLY A 10 1.30 -12.57 -1.23
C GLY A 10 0.82 -12.65 0.20
N THR A 11 1.48 -11.92 1.07
CA THR A 11 1.15 -11.84 2.51
C THR A 11 0.86 -10.41 2.94
N VAL A 12 0.27 -10.28 4.13
CA VAL A 12 -0.01 -8.98 4.76
C VAL A 12 0.83 -8.89 6.04
N ASN A 13 1.60 -7.82 6.17
CA ASN A 13 2.33 -7.52 7.41
C ASN A 13 1.40 -6.80 8.40
N SER A 14 0.51 -7.52 9.08
CA SER A 14 -0.51 -6.93 9.96
C SER A 14 0.04 -6.16 11.18
N SER A 15 1.31 -6.36 11.55
CA SER A 15 1.94 -5.61 12.65
C SER A 15 2.09 -4.11 12.36
N HIS A 16 2.07 -3.72 11.08
CA HIS A 16 2.24 -2.34 10.63
C HIS A 16 1.18 -1.35 11.17
N TRP A 17 0.06 -1.83 11.67
CA TRP A 17 -0.94 -0.98 12.32
C TRP A 17 -0.51 -0.48 13.68
N GLN A 18 0.32 -1.22 14.40
CA GLN A 18 0.83 -0.89 15.75
C GLN A 18 2.31 -0.48 15.73
N ILE A 19 3.13 -1.14 14.90
CA ILE A 19 4.58 -0.96 14.82
C ILE A 19 4.89 -0.31 13.47
N ARG A 20 5.04 1.02 13.47
CA ARG A 20 5.00 1.82 12.24
C ARG A 20 6.37 2.35 11.82
N HIS A 21 6.60 2.43 10.52
CA HIS A 21 7.80 3.04 9.95
C HIS A 21 7.83 4.57 10.11
N THR A 22 6.67 5.18 10.39
CA THR A 22 6.50 6.62 10.63
C THR A 22 6.75 7.04 12.08
N ASP A 23 6.84 6.11 13.02
CA ASP A 23 6.92 6.39 14.46
C ASP A 23 8.09 7.32 14.80
N ALA A 24 7.88 8.20 15.79
CA ALA A 24 8.92 9.10 16.28
C ALA A 24 10.04 8.36 17.02
N ASP A 25 9.70 7.26 17.71
CA ASP A 25 10.66 6.43 18.45
C ASP A 25 11.47 5.55 17.47
N PRO A 26 12.80 5.74 17.40
CA PRO A 26 13.67 4.89 16.57
C PRO A 26 13.64 3.41 16.94
N ALA A 27 13.35 3.08 18.21
CA ALA A 27 13.24 1.68 18.64
C ALA A 27 11.97 1.02 18.06
N VAL A 28 10.87 1.76 17.91
CA VAL A 28 9.65 1.28 17.23
C VAL A 28 9.93 1.11 15.73
N ARG A 29 10.61 2.06 15.09
CA ARG A 29 11.00 1.94 13.67
C ARG A 29 11.92 0.74 13.42
N ALA A 30 12.86 0.46 14.33
CA ALA A 30 13.71 -0.73 14.23
C ALA A 30 12.89 -2.03 14.28
N LYS A 31 11.89 -2.11 15.16
CA LYS A 31 10.94 -3.23 15.20
C LYS A 31 10.08 -3.32 13.94
N ALA A 32 9.67 -2.18 13.38
CA ALA A 32 8.93 -2.15 12.11
C ALA A 32 9.77 -2.73 10.96
N LEU A 33 11.05 -2.38 10.89
CA LEU A 33 11.99 -2.93 9.92
C LEU A 33 12.20 -4.44 10.12
N GLU A 34 12.39 -4.91 11.36
CA GLU A 34 12.52 -6.32 11.69
C GLU A 34 11.27 -7.10 11.25
N SER A 35 10.07 -6.59 11.59
CA SER A 35 8.81 -7.18 11.18
C SER A 35 8.65 -7.26 9.65
N LEU A 36 8.97 -6.19 8.92
CA LEU A 36 8.90 -6.17 7.46
C LEU A 36 9.88 -7.17 6.84
N THR A 37 11.13 -7.19 7.31
CA THR A 37 12.14 -8.12 6.79
C THR A 37 11.82 -9.58 7.11
N THR A 38 11.16 -9.85 8.25
CA THR A 38 10.63 -11.18 8.58
C THR A 38 9.50 -11.55 7.64
N ALA A 39 8.51 -10.65 7.43
CA ALA A 39 7.41 -10.89 6.52
C ALA A 39 7.90 -11.16 5.07
N ILE A 40 8.95 -10.49 4.61
CA ILE A 40 9.57 -10.75 3.30
C ILE A 40 10.10 -12.20 3.23
N ARG A 41 10.83 -12.66 4.25
CA ARG A 41 11.35 -14.04 4.30
C ARG A 41 10.23 -15.08 4.35
N ASP A 42 9.22 -14.82 5.17
CA ASP A 42 8.06 -15.71 5.33
C ASP A 42 7.25 -15.79 4.04
N THR A 43 7.07 -14.66 3.35
CA THR A 43 6.42 -14.61 2.04
C THR A 43 7.14 -15.48 1.03
N HIS A 44 8.47 -15.38 0.96
CA HIS A 44 9.29 -16.23 0.10
C HIS A 44 9.14 -17.72 0.49
N ALA A 45 9.20 -18.04 1.78
CA ALA A 45 9.13 -19.42 2.27
C ALA A 45 7.79 -20.11 1.94
N VAL A 46 6.69 -19.36 1.85
CA VAL A 46 5.38 -19.89 1.47
C VAL A 46 5.10 -19.81 -0.04
N GLY A 47 6.07 -19.34 -0.84
CA GLY A 47 5.97 -19.24 -2.30
C GLY A 47 5.20 -18.02 -2.80
N GLY A 48 4.99 -17.01 -1.96
CA GLY A 48 4.40 -15.73 -2.36
C GLY A 48 5.38 -14.82 -3.08
N HIS A 49 4.88 -13.73 -3.67
CA HIS A 49 5.66 -12.79 -4.49
C HIS A 49 5.68 -11.37 -3.94
N SER A 50 4.76 -11.03 -3.04
CA SER A 50 4.63 -9.68 -2.50
C SER A 50 4.22 -9.67 -1.03
N VAL A 51 4.67 -8.63 -0.30
CA VAL A 51 4.21 -8.32 1.05
C VAL A 51 3.53 -6.96 1.06
N LEU A 52 2.27 -6.93 1.51
CA LEU A 52 1.52 -5.68 1.69
C LEU A 52 2.06 -4.93 2.91
N LEU A 53 2.30 -3.64 2.71
CA LEU A 53 2.75 -2.72 3.74
C LEU A 53 1.84 -1.50 3.84
N VAL A 54 1.33 -1.24 5.04
CA VAL A 54 0.86 0.08 5.46
C VAL A 54 2.02 0.81 6.12
N VAL A 55 2.44 1.92 5.54
CA VAL A 55 3.68 2.61 5.93
C VAL A 55 3.64 3.13 7.36
N GLY A 56 2.50 3.65 7.78
CA GLY A 56 2.31 4.23 9.12
C GLY A 56 1.07 5.09 9.23
N HIS A 57 1.12 6.16 10.01
CA HIS A 57 -0.05 7.00 10.30
C HIS A 57 0.33 8.48 10.39
N GLY A 58 -0.53 9.36 9.85
CA GLY A 58 -0.33 10.81 9.88
C GLY A 58 -0.24 11.44 11.27
N LYS A 59 -0.72 10.75 12.33
CA LYS A 59 -0.59 11.22 13.72
C LYS A 59 0.82 11.11 14.31
N ASP A 60 1.75 10.43 13.63
CA ASP A 60 3.08 10.16 14.18
C ASP A 60 4.04 11.36 14.07
N GLY A 61 3.62 12.46 13.42
CA GLY A 61 4.38 13.69 13.27
C GLY A 61 3.87 14.58 12.13
N SER A 62 4.63 15.59 11.78
CA SER A 62 4.38 16.37 10.55
C SER A 62 4.58 15.52 9.31
N GLU A 63 3.96 15.90 8.19
CA GLU A 63 4.06 15.16 6.93
C GLU A 63 5.53 14.95 6.52
N ASP A 64 6.36 16.00 6.61
CA ASP A 64 7.79 15.91 6.24
C ASP A 64 8.56 14.94 7.15
N GLU A 65 8.30 14.96 8.45
CA GLU A 65 8.97 14.07 9.39
C GLU A 65 8.60 12.60 9.16
N ILE A 66 7.30 12.31 9.04
CA ILE A 66 6.83 10.94 8.85
C ILE A 66 7.25 10.41 7.46
N TRP A 67 7.25 11.28 6.44
CA TRP A 67 7.75 10.95 5.12
C TRP A 67 9.22 10.52 5.18
N LYS A 68 10.09 11.39 5.70
CA LYS A 68 11.52 11.12 5.82
C LYS A 68 11.80 9.84 6.60
N ARG A 69 11.21 9.70 7.81
CA ARG A 69 11.43 8.52 8.68
C ARG A 69 11.04 7.22 7.98
N SER A 70 9.89 7.22 7.31
CA SER A 70 9.40 6.01 6.66
C SER A 70 10.19 5.65 5.41
N ILE A 71 10.57 6.61 4.57
CA ILE A 71 11.46 6.39 3.42
C ILE A 71 12.78 5.79 3.88
N GLU A 72 13.46 6.42 4.84
CA GLU A 72 14.74 5.94 5.37
C GLU A 72 14.62 4.50 5.92
N ASN A 73 13.54 4.22 6.64
CA ASN A 73 13.37 2.92 7.30
C ASN A 73 12.98 1.81 6.31
N ILE A 74 12.10 2.10 5.33
CA ILE A 74 11.70 1.12 4.30
C ILE A 74 12.87 0.82 3.36
N ALA A 75 13.68 1.83 3.01
CA ALA A 75 14.85 1.66 2.17
C ALA A 75 15.82 0.60 2.72
N LEU A 76 15.92 0.44 4.04
CA LEU A 76 16.73 -0.60 4.67
C LEU A 76 16.21 -2.03 4.41
N ALA A 77 14.93 -2.20 4.12
CA ALA A 77 14.33 -3.50 3.78
C ALA A 77 14.52 -3.87 2.29
N VAL A 78 14.77 -2.90 1.42
CA VAL A 78 14.87 -3.11 -0.04
C VAL A 78 15.92 -4.16 -0.43
N PRO A 79 17.14 -4.17 0.12
CA PRO A 79 18.11 -5.22 -0.19
C PRO A 79 17.64 -6.63 0.21
N VAL A 80 16.84 -6.74 1.27
CA VAL A 80 16.24 -8.02 1.68
C VAL A 80 15.17 -8.44 0.69
N ALA A 81 14.30 -7.51 0.27
CA ALA A 81 13.28 -7.73 -0.75
C ALA A 81 13.91 -8.23 -2.06
N ALA A 82 14.96 -7.54 -2.54
CA ALA A 82 15.72 -7.93 -3.73
C ALA A 82 16.33 -9.33 -3.61
N ARG A 83 16.93 -9.65 -2.47
CA ARG A 83 17.55 -10.95 -2.23
C ARG A 83 16.56 -12.12 -2.32
N TYR A 84 15.34 -11.91 -1.82
CA TYR A 84 14.30 -12.95 -1.77
C TYR A 84 13.34 -12.89 -2.97
N GLY A 85 13.48 -11.91 -3.87
CA GLY A 85 12.59 -11.74 -5.02
C GLY A 85 11.16 -11.36 -4.60
N ILE A 86 11.00 -10.62 -3.50
CA ILE A 86 9.71 -10.23 -2.95
C ILE A 86 9.47 -8.73 -3.14
N GLN A 87 8.31 -8.37 -3.65
CA GLN A 87 7.88 -6.98 -3.80
C GLN A 87 7.29 -6.46 -2.48
N ILE A 88 7.71 -5.28 -2.05
CA ILE A 88 7.05 -4.51 -0.99
C ILE A 88 5.99 -3.67 -1.66
N VAL A 89 4.71 -3.96 -1.39
CA VAL A 89 3.59 -3.26 -2.03
C VAL A 89 2.84 -2.40 -1.01
N ILE A 90 2.95 -1.08 -1.19
CA ILE A 90 2.38 -0.08 -0.30
C ILE A 90 0.89 0.07 -0.62
N GLU A 91 0.05 -0.07 0.41
CA GLU A 91 -1.39 0.10 0.28
C GLU A 91 -1.81 1.54 0.60
N ASN A 92 -2.73 2.08 -0.19
CA ASN A 92 -3.44 3.29 0.13
C ASN A 92 -4.57 2.99 1.13
N VAL A 93 -4.41 3.46 2.35
CA VAL A 93 -5.35 3.24 3.46
C VAL A 93 -5.75 4.54 4.14
N TRP A 94 -6.80 4.51 4.94
CA TRP A 94 -7.32 5.68 5.67
C TRP A 94 -6.52 5.91 6.97
N ASN A 95 -5.27 6.35 6.83
CA ASN A 95 -4.31 6.55 7.91
C ASN A 95 -3.82 7.99 8.06
N HIS A 96 -4.45 8.96 7.39
CA HIS A 96 -4.02 10.37 7.36
C HIS A 96 -2.58 10.59 6.85
N PHE A 97 -2.03 9.64 6.11
CA PHE A 97 -0.75 9.76 5.45
C PHE A 97 -0.93 9.62 3.93
N LEU A 98 -0.42 10.59 3.18
CA LEU A 98 -0.56 10.72 1.71
C LEU A 98 -2.00 11.02 1.22
N TYR A 99 -2.98 10.97 2.10
CA TYR A 99 -4.36 11.41 1.87
C TYR A 99 -4.71 12.61 2.74
N ASN A 100 -5.54 13.50 2.22
CA ASN A 100 -6.32 14.40 3.04
C ASN A 100 -7.68 13.76 3.36
N HIS A 101 -7.85 13.32 4.59
CA HIS A 101 -9.08 12.64 5.03
C HIS A 101 -10.32 13.54 5.12
N GLU A 102 -10.10 14.86 5.14
CA GLU A 102 -11.15 15.87 5.11
C GLU A 102 -11.40 16.41 3.69
N GLY A 103 -10.57 15.97 2.73
CA GLY A 103 -10.67 16.34 1.33
C GLY A 103 -11.80 15.63 0.61
N ASP A 104 -12.12 16.15 -0.56
CA ASP A 104 -13.14 15.61 -1.44
C ASP A 104 -12.57 14.59 -2.45
N HIS A 105 -13.36 14.27 -3.45
CA HIS A 105 -13.06 13.32 -4.51
C HIS A 105 -12.14 13.87 -5.63
N THR A 106 -11.52 15.03 -5.44
CA THR A 106 -10.62 15.63 -6.44
C THR A 106 -9.14 15.35 -6.17
N GLN A 107 -8.84 14.56 -5.16
CA GLN A 107 -7.45 14.24 -4.81
C GLN A 107 -6.78 13.39 -5.89
N THR A 108 -5.49 13.61 -6.05
CA THR A 108 -4.66 13.01 -7.10
C THR A 108 -3.60 12.08 -6.52
N ALA A 109 -2.98 11.24 -7.36
CA ALA A 109 -2.03 10.22 -6.94
C ALA A 109 -0.58 10.72 -6.82
N GLU A 110 -0.29 11.99 -7.11
CA GLU A 110 1.08 12.50 -7.23
C GLU A 110 1.90 12.34 -5.95
N LYS A 111 1.28 12.42 -4.76
CA LYS A 111 2.00 12.14 -3.51
C LYS A 111 2.49 10.70 -3.44
N TYR A 112 1.67 9.74 -3.85
CA TYR A 112 2.07 8.33 -3.92
C TYR A 112 3.12 8.07 -4.99
N VAL A 113 3.00 8.73 -6.16
CA VAL A 113 4.04 8.67 -7.21
C VAL A 113 5.39 9.11 -6.65
N ARG A 114 5.45 10.30 -6.03
CA ARG A 114 6.69 10.81 -5.43
C ARG A 114 7.23 9.89 -4.35
N TYR A 115 6.35 9.37 -3.49
CA TYR A 115 6.73 8.50 -2.39
C TYR A 115 7.38 7.20 -2.88
N VAL A 116 6.76 6.54 -3.85
CA VAL A 116 7.31 5.30 -4.43
C VAL A 116 8.58 5.57 -5.22
N ASP A 117 8.62 6.66 -5.99
CA ASP A 117 9.81 7.03 -6.79
C ASP A 117 11.01 7.38 -5.90
N GLU A 118 10.81 7.96 -4.73
CA GLU A 118 11.89 8.26 -3.80
C GLU A 118 12.56 7.01 -3.23
N LEU A 119 11.81 5.92 -3.06
CA LEU A 119 12.38 4.61 -2.70
C LEU A 119 13.23 4.01 -3.83
N ASN A 120 13.06 4.49 -5.05
CA ASN A 120 13.88 4.22 -6.25
C ASN A 120 14.29 2.74 -6.40
N SER A 121 13.32 1.83 -6.33
CA SER A 121 13.57 0.40 -6.37
C SER A 121 12.50 -0.34 -7.16
N PRO A 122 12.86 -1.31 -8.03
CA PRO A 122 11.91 -2.18 -8.69
C PRO A 122 11.21 -3.15 -7.73
N TRP A 123 11.67 -3.23 -6.48
CA TRP A 123 11.10 -4.08 -5.43
C TRP A 123 10.06 -3.36 -4.56
N VAL A 124 9.76 -2.09 -4.88
CA VAL A 124 8.75 -1.31 -4.17
C VAL A 124 7.74 -0.76 -5.16
N GLY A 125 6.47 -0.90 -4.85
CA GLY A 125 5.37 -0.35 -5.64
C GLY A 125 4.09 -0.23 -4.84
N MET A 126 2.97 -0.16 -5.53
CA MET A 126 1.65 0.03 -4.94
C MET A 126 0.83 -1.25 -5.03
N GLN A 127 0.19 -1.62 -3.92
CA GLN A 127 -1.05 -2.38 -3.93
C GLN A 127 -2.18 -1.38 -3.85
N PHE A 128 -2.75 -1.03 -5.00
CA PHE A 128 -3.77 0.00 -5.07
C PHE A 128 -5.14 -0.56 -4.72
N ASP A 129 -5.66 -0.16 -3.55
CA ASP A 129 -7.01 -0.49 -3.13
C ASP A 129 -7.99 0.51 -3.72
N ILE A 130 -8.76 0.08 -4.70
CA ILE A 130 -9.73 0.93 -5.40
C ILE A 130 -10.91 1.34 -4.51
N GLY A 131 -11.30 0.49 -3.56
CA GLY A 131 -12.39 0.80 -2.64
C GLY A 131 -12.00 1.84 -1.59
N ASN A 132 -10.80 1.73 -1.01
CA ASN A 132 -10.28 2.74 -0.10
C ASN A 132 -10.16 4.10 -0.79
N HIS A 133 -9.78 4.10 -2.07
CA HIS A 133 -9.57 5.32 -2.82
C HIS A 133 -10.86 5.96 -3.31
N TRP A 134 -11.91 5.19 -3.63
CA TRP A 134 -13.13 5.72 -4.27
C TRP A 134 -13.74 6.93 -3.53
N LYS A 135 -13.60 6.98 -2.22
CA LYS A 135 -14.01 8.14 -1.41
C LYS A 135 -13.29 9.43 -1.81
N TYR A 136 -12.05 9.35 -2.30
CA TYR A 136 -11.16 10.51 -2.46
C TYR A 136 -10.86 10.89 -3.90
N GLY A 137 -11.22 10.10 -4.90
CA GLY A 137 -10.92 10.44 -6.28
C GLY A 137 -11.38 9.42 -7.32
N SER A 138 -10.93 9.59 -8.57
CA SER A 138 -11.16 8.66 -9.66
C SER A 138 -10.11 7.55 -9.64
N MET A 139 -10.55 6.30 -9.57
CA MET A 139 -9.63 5.16 -9.59
C MET A 139 -8.88 5.06 -10.92
N GLY A 140 -9.56 5.30 -12.04
CA GLY A 140 -8.92 5.25 -13.35
C GLY A 140 -7.86 6.33 -13.51
N ASP A 141 -8.09 7.55 -13.01
CA ASP A 141 -7.09 8.62 -13.04
C ASP A 141 -5.90 8.29 -12.15
N TRP A 142 -6.13 7.69 -10.99
CA TRP A 142 -5.06 7.24 -10.12
C TRP A 142 -4.25 6.12 -10.74
N ILE A 143 -4.89 5.12 -11.35
CA ILE A 143 -4.19 4.03 -12.03
C ILE A 143 -3.33 4.59 -13.18
N ARG A 144 -3.87 5.49 -14.00
CA ARG A 144 -3.12 6.15 -15.08
C ARG A 144 -1.92 6.96 -14.56
N THR A 145 -2.10 7.69 -13.45
CA THR A 145 -1.05 8.51 -12.83
C THR A 145 0.03 7.63 -12.16
N LEU A 146 -0.37 6.60 -11.44
CA LEU A 146 0.55 5.64 -10.82
C LEU A 146 1.31 4.81 -11.87
N GLY A 147 0.64 4.45 -12.97
CA GLY A 147 1.21 3.69 -14.08
C GLY A 147 1.90 2.40 -13.59
N ARG A 148 3.12 2.17 -14.06
CA ARG A 148 3.92 0.96 -13.72
C ARG A 148 4.19 0.75 -12.22
N ARG A 149 3.87 1.70 -11.36
CA ARG A 149 4.03 1.57 -9.90
C ARG A 149 2.94 0.72 -9.28
N VAL A 150 1.81 0.56 -9.97
CA VAL A 150 0.75 -0.38 -9.56
C VAL A 150 1.24 -1.81 -9.85
N MET A 151 1.52 -2.55 -8.80
CA MET A 151 1.94 -3.95 -8.88
C MET A 151 0.79 -4.91 -8.59
N LYS A 152 -0.18 -4.45 -7.79
CA LYS A 152 -1.39 -5.20 -7.42
C LYS A 152 -2.58 -4.27 -7.29
N LEU A 153 -3.79 -4.83 -7.46
CA LEU A 153 -5.05 -4.15 -7.18
C LEU A 153 -5.81 -4.91 -6.10
N ASP A 154 -6.37 -4.17 -5.15
CA ASP A 154 -7.42 -4.70 -4.28
C ASP A 154 -8.78 -4.30 -4.83
N ILE A 155 -9.58 -5.30 -5.16
CA ILE A 155 -10.92 -5.11 -5.70
C ILE A 155 -11.92 -5.16 -4.55
N LYS A 156 -12.56 -4.02 -4.28
CA LYS A 156 -13.57 -3.87 -3.23
C LYS A 156 -14.80 -3.15 -3.78
N GLY A 157 -15.96 -3.42 -3.20
CA GLY A 157 -17.17 -2.61 -3.42
C GLY A 157 -17.20 -1.44 -2.44
N PHE A 158 -17.55 -0.26 -2.91
CA PHE A 158 -17.78 0.92 -2.09
C PHE A 158 -18.91 1.76 -2.68
N SER A 159 -19.78 2.32 -1.84
CA SER A 159 -20.78 3.31 -2.21
C SER A 159 -20.32 4.70 -1.73
N ARG A 160 -20.00 5.59 -2.64
CA ARG A 160 -19.69 7.00 -2.34
C ARG A 160 -20.91 7.70 -1.77
N LYS A 161 -22.10 7.41 -2.31
CA LYS A 161 -23.37 7.95 -1.84
C LYS A 161 -23.60 7.64 -0.36
N ASP A 162 -23.38 6.40 0.05
CA ASP A 162 -23.64 5.94 1.43
C ASP A 162 -22.38 6.00 2.32
N SER A 163 -21.23 6.35 1.72
CA SER A 163 -19.91 6.41 2.37
C SER A 163 -19.54 5.12 3.13
N LYS A 164 -19.79 3.96 2.50
CA LYS A 164 -19.55 2.64 3.12
C LYS A 164 -19.06 1.60 2.12
N PHE A 165 -18.38 0.58 2.64
CA PHE A 165 -18.06 -0.61 1.86
C PHE A 165 -19.34 -1.42 1.57
N THR A 166 -19.39 -2.00 0.37
CA THR A 166 -20.48 -2.82 -0.13
C THR A 166 -19.94 -4.14 -0.70
N ARG A 167 -20.81 -5.02 -1.13
CA ARG A 167 -20.41 -6.08 -2.06
C ARG A 167 -19.95 -5.44 -3.37
N ILE A 168 -19.07 -6.13 -4.11
CA ILE A 168 -18.49 -5.62 -5.37
C ILE A 168 -19.59 -5.20 -6.36
N SER A 169 -20.68 -5.96 -6.43
CA SER A 169 -21.81 -5.70 -7.35
C SER A 169 -22.80 -4.63 -6.88
N GLU A 170 -22.68 -4.12 -5.66
CA GLU A 170 -23.66 -3.22 -5.04
C GLU A 170 -23.14 -1.79 -4.86
N GLY A 171 -21.87 -1.55 -5.16
CA GLY A 171 -21.24 -0.23 -5.07
C GLY A 171 -21.46 0.63 -6.31
N ASP A 172 -20.90 1.82 -6.27
CA ASP A 172 -20.93 2.77 -7.39
C ASP A 172 -19.57 2.99 -8.06
N ILE A 173 -18.63 2.06 -7.82
CA ILE A 173 -17.29 2.10 -8.42
C ILE A 173 -17.38 1.87 -9.94
N ASP A 174 -16.75 2.75 -10.73
CA ASP A 174 -16.68 2.62 -12.19
C ASP A 174 -15.60 1.60 -12.61
N TYR A 175 -15.95 0.33 -12.61
CA TYR A 175 -15.08 -0.75 -13.07
C TYR A 175 -14.78 -0.69 -14.58
N ALA A 176 -15.61 -0.02 -15.38
CA ALA A 176 -15.32 0.16 -16.79
C ALA A 176 -14.15 1.12 -17.00
N ASP A 177 -14.08 2.20 -16.18
CA ASP A 177 -12.93 3.10 -16.20
C ASP A 177 -11.68 2.44 -15.62
N VAL A 178 -11.80 1.68 -14.52
CA VAL A 178 -10.68 0.87 -13.98
C VAL A 178 -10.08 -0.01 -15.07
N ARG A 179 -10.93 -0.77 -15.78
CA ARG A 179 -10.47 -1.67 -16.85
C ARG A 179 -9.78 -0.94 -18.02
N LYS A 180 -10.20 0.31 -18.33
CA LYS A 180 -9.57 1.11 -19.39
C LYS A 180 -8.23 1.69 -18.96
N ALA A 181 -8.03 1.88 -17.65
CA ALA A 181 -6.83 2.47 -17.10
C ALA A 181 -5.69 1.44 -16.89
N LEU A 182 -6.02 0.15 -16.86
CA LEU A 182 -5.09 -0.99 -16.83
C LEU A 182 -4.57 -1.33 -18.22
#